data_4363d94e8162d557fa2956190d9c1dda
#
_entry.id   4363d94e8162d557fa2956190d9c1dda
#
_cell.length_a   1.000
_cell.length_b   1.000
_cell.length_c   1.000
_cell.angle_alpha   90.00
_cell.angle_beta   90.00
_cell.angle_gamma   90.00
#
_symmetry.space_group_name_H-M   'P 1'
#
loop_
_entity.id
_entity.type
_entity.pdbx_description
1 polymer ?
#
loop_
_entity_poly.entity_id
_entity_poly.type
_entity_poly.pdbx_seq_one_letter_code
_entity_poly.pdbx_strand_id
1 'polypeptide(L)'
;MVYSFEAKKKISALIEKEKPDIIHINLFHRVLTASIVDAAKKHGIPVVFTMHDLNCVCPNHVMLDHGKICEACLHGNYWNCVKRVCFKDSRAKCLMAAIESDFNKRSGLYRKIDLFITPSECYKNKLEASGLTKSPIVHMKNFLPADTRYDMQGKRGDYVLYYGRLSAEKGILTLVRAMEKLENIPLIIVGTGPEEDAIRAEIEVHHLNQRVTMVGFQSGENLWQYVRNCACVVVPSEWYEASGYTACE
;
A
#
# COMPACT_ATOMS: atom_id res chain seq x y z
N MET A 1 17.89 -6.64 -5.19
CA MET A 1 18.99 -7.31 -4.41
C MET A 1 18.34 -8.28 -3.46
N VAL A 2 18.78 -9.54 -3.41
CA VAL A 2 18.13 -10.56 -2.55
C VAL A 2 18.64 -10.51 -1.11
N TYR A 3 19.94 -10.28 -0.91
CA TYR A 3 20.58 -10.19 0.40
C TYR A 3 21.72 -9.17 0.39
N SER A 4 21.71 -8.21 1.34
CA SER A 4 22.72 -7.14 1.44
C SER A 4 23.66 -7.36 2.62
N PHE A 5 24.88 -7.80 2.35
CA PHE A 5 25.92 -7.91 3.37
C PHE A 5 26.34 -6.53 3.92
N GLU A 6 26.28 -5.50 3.06
CA GLU A 6 26.57 -4.12 3.46
C GLU A 6 25.53 -3.62 4.49
N ALA A 7 24.23 -3.80 4.21
CA ALA A 7 23.17 -3.42 5.14
C ALA A 7 23.33 -4.17 6.47
N LYS A 8 23.63 -5.47 6.43
CA LYS A 8 23.91 -6.27 7.64
C LYS A 8 25.04 -5.68 8.47
N LYS A 9 26.18 -5.34 7.82
CA LYS A 9 27.34 -4.76 8.51
C LYS A 9 27.01 -3.40 9.13
N LYS A 10 26.33 -2.52 8.39
CA LYS A 10 25.95 -1.18 8.86
C LYS A 10 24.97 -1.25 10.04
N ILE A 11 23.95 -2.13 9.97
CA ILE A 11 23.01 -2.33 11.06
C ILE A 11 23.69 -2.95 12.28
N SER A 12 24.58 -3.93 12.11
CA SER A 12 25.33 -4.50 13.24
C SER A 12 26.17 -3.42 13.97
N ALA A 13 26.87 -2.57 13.22
CA ALA A 13 27.64 -1.46 13.81
C ALA A 13 26.73 -0.44 14.52
N LEU A 14 25.57 -0.15 13.94
CA LEU A 14 24.59 0.75 14.57
C LEU A 14 24.04 0.14 15.87
N ILE A 15 23.70 -1.15 15.90
CA ILE A 15 23.26 -1.86 17.09
C ILE A 15 24.30 -1.83 18.20
N GLU A 16 25.57 -2.06 17.88
CA GLU A 16 26.68 -2.01 18.84
C GLU A 16 26.86 -0.62 19.45
N LYS A 17 26.62 0.43 18.64
CA LYS A 17 26.75 1.83 19.06
C LYS A 17 25.56 2.27 19.92
N GLU A 18 24.32 2.06 19.42
CA GLU A 18 23.09 2.62 20.01
C GLU A 18 22.47 1.70 21.09
N LYS A 19 22.83 0.40 21.07
CA LYS A 19 22.35 -0.64 22.03
C LYS A 19 20.82 -0.62 22.22
N PRO A 20 20.04 -0.71 21.15
CA PRO A 20 18.58 -0.65 21.25
C PRO A 20 18.01 -1.90 21.94
N ASP A 21 16.96 -1.76 22.73
CA ASP A 21 16.22 -2.87 23.34
C ASP A 21 15.32 -3.58 22.34
N ILE A 22 14.89 -2.91 21.28
CA ILE A 22 13.98 -3.42 20.24
C ILE A 22 14.27 -2.75 18.90
N ILE A 23 14.04 -3.48 17.82
CA ILE A 23 14.12 -2.93 16.45
C ILE A 23 12.74 -3.02 15.80
N HIS A 24 12.18 -1.86 15.44
CA HIS A 24 10.95 -1.77 14.68
C HIS A 24 11.24 -1.51 13.21
N ILE A 25 10.77 -2.40 12.33
CA ILE A 25 10.98 -2.34 10.89
C ILE A 25 9.65 -2.03 10.22
N ASN A 26 9.62 -1.01 9.36
CA ASN A 26 8.45 -0.66 8.56
C ASN A 26 8.55 -1.19 7.12
N LEU A 27 9.76 -1.24 6.55
CA LEU A 27 10.01 -1.77 5.22
C LEU A 27 11.48 -2.19 5.08
N PHE A 28 11.73 -3.38 4.56
CA PHE A 28 13.09 -3.86 4.31
C PHE A 28 13.29 -4.46 2.90
N HIS A 29 12.22 -4.84 2.25
CA HIS A 29 12.27 -5.52 0.95
C HIS A 29 13.03 -4.66 -0.08
N ARG A 30 13.82 -5.35 -0.92
CA ARG A 30 14.55 -4.79 -2.07
C ARG A 30 15.72 -3.87 -1.75
N VAL A 31 15.73 -3.13 -0.64
CA VAL A 31 16.80 -2.17 -0.27
C VAL A 31 17.64 -2.73 0.86
N LEU A 32 17.10 -2.82 2.06
CA LEU A 32 17.81 -3.32 3.24
C LEU A 32 17.87 -4.85 3.30
N THR A 33 16.88 -5.52 2.70
CA THR A 33 16.73 -6.98 2.60
C THR A 33 16.56 -7.70 3.96
N ALA A 34 16.40 -9.02 3.93
CA ALA A 34 16.35 -9.88 5.11
C ALA A 34 17.54 -9.75 6.05
N SER A 35 18.66 -9.20 5.54
CA SER A 35 19.94 -9.13 6.24
C SER A 35 19.88 -8.30 7.53
N ILE A 36 18.98 -7.31 7.61
CA ILE A 36 18.84 -6.48 8.82
C ILE A 36 18.16 -7.25 9.96
N VAL A 37 17.23 -8.15 9.64
CA VAL A 37 16.63 -9.05 10.63
C VAL A 37 17.69 -10.02 11.16
N ASP A 38 18.51 -10.58 10.27
CA ASP A 38 19.64 -11.44 10.67
C ASP A 38 20.66 -10.72 11.55
N ALA A 39 20.91 -9.42 11.29
CA ALA A 39 21.78 -8.60 12.14
C ALA A 39 21.16 -8.45 13.55
N ALA A 40 19.87 -8.06 13.65
CA ALA A 40 19.19 -7.93 14.92
C ALA A 40 19.21 -9.23 15.73
N LYS A 41 18.90 -10.36 15.10
CA LYS A 41 18.89 -11.67 15.77
C LYS A 41 20.27 -12.14 16.20
N LYS A 42 21.33 -11.81 15.45
CA LYS A 42 22.72 -12.08 15.86
C LYS A 42 23.07 -11.38 17.17
N HIS A 43 22.53 -10.18 17.41
CA HIS A 43 22.73 -9.41 18.64
C HIS A 43 21.66 -9.67 19.72
N GLY A 44 20.78 -10.66 19.52
CA GLY A 44 19.74 -11.02 20.50
C GLY A 44 18.59 -10.03 20.64
N ILE A 45 18.44 -9.10 19.70
CA ILE A 45 17.46 -8.01 19.79
C ILE A 45 16.13 -8.45 19.19
N PRO A 46 15.00 -8.21 19.89
CA PRO A 46 13.66 -8.45 19.36
C PRO A 46 13.36 -7.57 18.15
N VAL A 47 12.64 -8.16 17.18
CA VAL A 47 12.24 -7.48 15.94
C VAL A 47 10.73 -7.41 15.84
N VAL A 48 10.21 -6.20 15.71
CA VAL A 48 8.81 -5.92 15.35
C VAL A 48 8.77 -5.48 13.89
N PHE A 49 7.81 -5.98 13.13
CA PHE A 49 7.63 -5.61 11.73
C PHE A 49 6.21 -5.14 11.45
N THR A 50 6.06 -3.90 10.98
CA THR A 50 4.77 -3.40 10.48
C THR A 50 4.66 -3.65 8.99
N MET A 51 3.63 -4.39 8.60
CA MET A 51 3.38 -4.81 7.23
C MET A 51 2.54 -3.76 6.49
N HIS A 52 3.20 -2.77 5.88
CA HIS A 52 2.53 -1.69 5.14
C HIS A 52 2.10 -2.09 3.72
N ASP A 53 2.61 -3.19 3.20
CA ASP A 53 2.24 -3.78 1.93
C ASP A 53 2.20 -5.31 2.00
N LEU A 54 1.78 -5.96 0.94
CA LEU A 54 1.65 -7.42 0.87
C LEU A 54 2.92 -8.14 0.36
N ASN A 55 4.10 -7.51 0.44
CA ASN A 55 5.37 -8.10 -0.03
C ASN A 55 5.70 -9.46 0.61
N CYS A 56 5.29 -9.68 1.85
CA CYS A 56 5.51 -10.96 2.53
C CYS A 56 4.84 -12.13 1.80
N VAL A 57 3.66 -11.90 1.25
CA VAL A 57 2.79 -12.93 0.67
C VAL A 57 2.68 -12.88 -0.85
N CYS A 58 3.08 -11.76 -1.46
CA CYS A 58 2.98 -11.54 -2.91
C CYS A 58 4.18 -10.76 -3.45
N PRO A 59 4.94 -11.30 -4.44
CA PRO A 59 6.11 -10.62 -5.01
C PRO A 59 5.81 -9.26 -5.64
N ASN A 60 4.60 -9.02 -6.15
CA ASN A 60 4.20 -7.72 -6.69
C ASN A 60 3.65 -6.76 -5.63
N HIS A 61 3.58 -7.17 -4.37
CA HIS A 61 3.17 -6.44 -3.16
C HIS A 61 1.73 -5.90 -3.10
N VAL A 62 0.96 -6.00 -4.18
CA VAL A 62 -0.42 -5.46 -4.26
C VAL A 62 -1.49 -6.53 -4.42
N MET A 63 -1.10 -7.80 -4.67
CA MET A 63 -2.01 -8.91 -4.94
C MET A 63 -3.00 -8.61 -6.09
N LEU A 64 -2.49 -7.94 -7.13
CA LEU A 64 -3.22 -7.72 -8.38
C LEU A 64 -2.52 -8.42 -9.55
N ASP A 65 -3.31 -8.91 -10.49
CA ASP A 65 -2.89 -9.46 -11.76
C ASP A 65 -3.68 -8.77 -12.87
N HIS A 66 -3.01 -7.84 -13.58
CA HIS A 66 -3.64 -7.04 -14.65
C HIS A 66 -4.99 -6.42 -14.20
N GLY A 67 -4.98 -5.73 -13.05
CA GLY A 67 -6.14 -5.03 -12.48
C GLY A 67 -7.15 -5.93 -11.75
N LYS A 68 -6.93 -7.24 -11.65
CA LYS A 68 -7.80 -8.16 -10.91
C LYS A 68 -7.14 -8.68 -9.64
N ILE A 69 -7.90 -8.84 -8.57
CA ILE A 69 -7.42 -9.44 -7.33
C ILE A 69 -6.86 -10.84 -7.61
N CYS A 70 -5.66 -11.12 -7.11
CA CYS A 70 -4.95 -12.38 -7.34
C CYS A 70 -4.28 -12.86 -6.05
N GLU A 71 -4.61 -14.07 -5.64
CA GLU A 71 -4.06 -14.74 -4.45
C GLU A 71 -3.16 -15.93 -4.79
N ALA A 72 -2.78 -16.09 -6.04
CA ALA A 72 -2.03 -17.27 -6.52
C ALA A 72 -0.69 -17.50 -5.79
N CYS A 73 -0.09 -16.45 -5.19
CA CYS A 73 1.16 -16.53 -4.45
C CYS A 73 0.98 -16.67 -2.92
N LEU A 74 -0.24 -16.56 -2.39
CA LEU A 74 -0.53 -16.45 -0.96
C LEU A 74 0.11 -17.58 -0.13
N HIS A 75 0.06 -18.81 -0.61
CA HIS A 75 0.65 -19.96 0.07
C HIS A 75 2.12 -20.22 -0.28
N GLY A 76 2.81 -19.18 -0.82
CA GLY A 76 4.26 -19.18 -1.06
C GLY A 76 4.70 -19.86 -2.34
N ASN A 77 3.82 -20.02 -3.34
CA ASN A 77 4.21 -20.37 -4.72
C ASN A 77 4.46 -19.07 -5.52
N TYR A 78 5.58 -18.43 -5.26
CA TYR A 78 5.93 -17.11 -5.84
C TYR A 78 6.25 -17.17 -7.35
N TRP A 79 6.47 -18.37 -7.90
CA TRP A 79 6.68 -18.57 -9.35
C TRP A 79 5.43 -18.25 -10.18
N ASN A 80 4.25 -18.19 -9.55
CA ASN A 80 3.04 -17.70 -10.19
C ASN A 80 3.18 -16.25 -10.68
N CYS A 81 3.95 -15.41 -10.00
CA CYS A 81 4.25 -14.04 -10.43
C CYS A 81 4.98 -14.04 -11.79
N VAL A 82 5.95 -14.96 -11.98
CA VAL A 82 6.69 -15.09 -13.24
C VAL A 82 5.80 -15.60 -14.37
N LYS A 83 4.95 -16.60 -14.09
CA LYS A 83 4.03 -17.17 -15.07
C LYS A 83 3.01 -16.14 -15.56
N ARG A 84 2.50 -15.32 -14.66
CA ARG A 84 1.47 -14.31 -14.95
C ARG A 84 2.02 -12.96 -15.41
N VAL A 85 3.33 -12.73 -15.27
CA VAL A 85 4.01 -11.46 -15.59
C VAL A 85 3.34 -10.26 -14.88
N CYS A 86 2.83 -10.47 -13.67
CA CYS A 86 1.97 -9.52 -12.94
C CYS A 86 2.73 -8.38 -12.23
N PHE A 87 4.06 -8.30 -12.33
CA PHE A 87 4.84 -7.25 -11.72
C PHE A 87 5.49 -6.34 -12.75
N LYS A 88 4.93 -5.13 -12.92
CA LYS A 88 5.42 -4.08 -13.85
C LYS A 88 5.60 -4.60 -15.28
N ASP A 89 4.73 -5.51 -15.74
CA ASP A 89 4.68 -6.12 -17.07
C ASP A 89 6.05 -6.60 -17.58
N SER A 90 6.89 -7.10 -16.68
CA SER A 90 8.26 -7.48 -16.97
C SER A 90 8.61 -8.85 -16.37
N ARG A 91 8.89 -9.83 -17.23
CA ARG A 91 9.34 -11.17 -16.80
C ARG A 91 10.60 -11.12 -15.94
N ALA A 92 11.56 -10.25 -16.28
CA ALA A 92 12.80 -10.10 -15.51
C ALA A 92 12.53 -9.56 -14.09
N LYS A 93 11.65 -8.55 -13.96
CA LYS A 93 11.25 -8.01 -12.66
C LYS A 93 10.45 -9.04 -11.85
N CYS A 94 9.55 -9.79 -12.48
CA CYS A 94 8.82 -10.89 -11.84
C CYS A 94 9.77 -11.97 -11.32
N LEU A 95 10.77 -12.37 -12.13
CA LEU A 95 11.77 -13.37 -11.75
C LEU A 95 12.57 -12.91 -10.53
N MET A 96 13.09 -11.67 -10.54
CA MET A 96 13.83 -11.12 -9.42
C MET A 96 13.00 -11.05 -8.14
N ALA A 97 11.74 -10.61 -8.24
CA ALA A 97 10.83 -10.54 -7.11
C ALA A 97 10.45 -11.94 -6.57
N ALA A 98 10.24 -12.91 -7.46
CA ALA A 98 9.95 -14.29 -7.07
C ALA A 98 11.15 -14.94 -6.37
N ILE A 99 12.38 -14.74 -6.87
CA ILE A 99 13.61 -15.23 -6.24
C ILE A 99 13.79 -14.63 -4.84
N GLU A 100 13.58 -13.32 -4.69
CA GLU A 100 13.66 -12.65 -3.38
C GLU A 100 12.64 -13.24 -2.40
N SER A 101 11.38 -13.36 -2.81
CA SER A 101 10.32 -13.90 -1.96
C SER A 101 10.55 -15.36 -1.59
N ASP A 102 11.01 -16.20 -2.54
CA ASP A 102 11.34 -17.61 -2.28
C ASP A 102 12.54 -17.74 -1.32
N PHE A 103 13.58 -16.93 -1.51
CA PHE A 103 14.72 -16.85 -0.61
C PHE A 103 14.29 -16.46 0.82
N ASN A 104 13.49 -15.41 0.97
CA ASN A 104 12.98 -14.95 2.27
C ASN A 104 12.16 -16.03 2.98
N LYS A 105 11.31 -16.76 2.23
CA LYS A 105 10.56 -17.90 2.76
C LYS A 105 11.47 -19.03 3.21
N ARG A 106 12.40 -19.48 2.35
CA ARG A 106 13.30 -20.63 2.62
C ARG A 106 14.31 -20.35 3.72
N SER A 107 14.80 -19.11 3.83
CA SER A 107 15.71 -18.68 4.91
C SER A 107 15.03 -18.59 6.27
N GLY A 108 13.71 -18.80 6.33
CA GLY A 108 12.93 -18.69 7.55
C GLY A 108 12.85 -17.26 8.09
N LEU A 109 13.04 -16.24 7.24
CA LEU A 109 13.05 -14.83 7.62
C LEU A 109 11.87 -14.45 8.48
N TYR A 110 10.65 -14.77 8.03
CA TYR A 110 9.41 -14.39 8.71
C TYR A 110 9.21 -15.07 10.07
N ARG A 111 9.92 -16.19 10.33
CA ARG A 111 9.94 -16.87 11.64
C ARG A 111 10.92 -16.24 12.62
N LYS A 112 11.82 -15.38 12.15
CA LYS A 112 12.80 -14.66 12.98
C LYS A 112 12.23 -13.33 13.50
N ILE A 113 11.14 -12.85 12.94
CA ILE A 113 10.43 -11.65 13.39
C ILE A 113 9.56 -12.05 14.59
N ASP A 114 9.68 -11.32 15.70
CA ASP A 114 9.03 -11.69 16.97
C ASP A 114 7.57 -11.24 17.03
N LEU A 115 7.24 -10.14 16.36
CA LEU A 115 5.88 -9.58 16.31
C LEU A 115 5.60 -8.93 14.95
N PHE A 116 4.44 -9.24 14.40
CA PHE A 116 3.91 -8.54 13.23
C PHE A 116 2.80 -7.58 13.64
N ILE A 117 2.83 -6.37 13.08
CA ILE A 117 1.75 -5.39 13.15
C ILE A 117 1.16 -5.26 11.74
N THR A 118 -0.16 -5.34 11.65
CA THR A 118 -0.88 -5.16 10.38
C THR A 118 -1.87 -4.00 10.50
N PRO A 119 -1.90 -3.07 9.54
CA PRO A 119 -2.76 -1.89 9.62
C PRO A 119 -4.23 -2.19 9.30
N SER A 120 -4.54 -3.39 8.79
CA SER A 120 -5.90 -3.86 8.55
C SER A 120 -6.09 -5.33 8.90
N GLU A 121 -7.32 -5.70 9.25
CA GLU A 121 -7.73 -7.11 9.44
C GLU A 121 -7.51 -7.94 8.17
N CYS A 122 -7.70 -7.34 6.99
CA CYS A 122 -7.45 -8.01 5.73
C CYS A 122 -5.99 -8.47 5.63
N TYR A 123 -5.02 -7.60 5.96
CA TYR A 123 -3.60 -7.94 5.94
C TYR A 123 -3.25 -8.99 6.98
N LYS A 124 -3.83 -8.91 8.19
CA LYS A 124 -3.70 -9.93 9.21
C LYS A 124 -4.13 -11.30 8.69
N ASN A 125 -5.35 -11.38 8.16
CA ASN A 125 -5.91 -12.63 7.63
C ASN A 125 -5.08 -13.21 6.48
N LYS A 126 -4.53 -12.35 5.57
CA LYS A 126 -3.64 -12.80 4.50
C LYS A 126 -2.32 -13.35 5.04
N LEU A 127 -1.71 -12.72 6.03
CA LEU A 127 -0.48 -13.19 6.62
C LEU A 127 -0.70 -14.51 7.40
N GLU A 128 -1.78 -14.63 8.16
CA GLU A 128 -2.17 -15.87 8.85
C GLU A 128 -2.40 -17.02 7.86
N ALA A 129 -3.20 -16.78 6.81
CA ALA A 129 -3.50 -17.77 5.78
C ALA A 129 -2.25 -18.23 5.00
N SER A 130 -1.22 -17.38 4.91
CA SER A 130 0.03 -17.73 4.23
C SER A 130 0.85 -18.80 4.93
N GLY A 131 0.71 -18.96 6.24
CA GLY A 131 1.51 -19.87 7.06
C GLY A 131 3.01 -19.54 7.13
N LEU A 132 3.43 -18.34 6.76
CA LEU A 132 4.84 -17.92 6.71
C LEU A 132 5.47 -17.76 8.08
N THR A 133 4.68 -17.42 9.09
CA THR A 133 5.12 -17.20 10.47
C THR A 133 4.23 -17.92 11.46
N LYS A 134 4.78 -18.15 12.66
CA LYS A 134 4.04 -18.57 13.87
C LYS A 134 4.08 -17.48 14.95
N SER A 135 4.74 -16.38 14.68
CA SER A 135 4.84 -15.24 15.59
C SER A 135 3.48 -14.56 15.73
N PRO A 136 3.21 -13.89 16.86
CA PRO A 136 2.00 -13.11 17.04
C PRO A 136 1.78 -12.08 15.92
N ILE A 137 0.54 -11.94 15.47
CA ILE A 137 0.13 -10.95 14.48
C ILE A 137 -0.95 -10.08 15.12
N VAL A 138 -0.65 -8.80 15.32
CA VAL A 138 -1.54 -7.83 15.95
C VAL A 138 -2.09 -6.89 14.88
N HIS A 139 -3.41 -6.73 14.84
CA HIS A 139 -4.04 -5.68 14.07
C HIS A 139 -3.95 -4.36 14.87
N MET A 140 -3.32 -3.37 14.29
CA MET A 140 -3.24 -2.02 14.82
C MET A 140 -3.50 -1.03 13.70
N LYS A 141 -4.64 -0.36 13.74
CA LYS A 141 -4.99 0.66 12.73
C LYS A 141 -3.95 1.77 12.70
N ASN A 142 -3.69 2.30 11.52
CA ASN A 142 -2.95 3.55 11.40
C ASN A 142 -3.74 4.67 12.11
N PHE A 143 -3.03 5.63 12.64
CA PHE A 143 -3.60 6.75 13.38
C PHE A 143 -3.14 8.07 12.74
N LEU A 144 -3.93 9.10 12.95
CA LEU A 144 -3.56 10.47 12.66
C LEU A 144 -2.96 11.10 13.92
N PRO A 145 -2.02 12.05 13.80
CA PRO A 145 -1.53 12.81 14.93
C PRO A 145 -2.68 13.49 15.69
N ALA A 146 -2.60 13.52 17.02
CA ALA A 146 -3.68 14.04 17.88
C ALA A 146 -3.96 15.55 17.69
N ASP A 147 -2.99 16.28 17.15
CA ASP A 147 -3.08 17.70 16.80
C ASP A 147 -3.69 17.94 15.41
N THR A 148 -3.94 16.89 14.65
CA THR A 148 -4.61 16.94 13.36
C THR A 148 -6.11 17.19 13.58
N ARG A 149 -6.45 18.38 14.06
CA ARG A 149 -7.83 18.84 14.16
C ARG A 149 -8.18 19.62 12.91
N TYR A 150 -8.94 18.96 12.04
CA TYR A 150 -9.53 19.65 10.90
C TYR A 150 -10.79 20.36 11.38
N ASP A 151 -10.80 21.69 11.26
CA ASP A 151 -12.01 22.49 11.51
C ASP A 151 -13.03 22.19 10.42
N MET A 152 -14.01 21.35 10.74
CA MET A 152 -15.10 20.95 9.86
C MET A 152 -16.32 21.87 10.00
N GLN A 153 -16.16 23.11 10.50
CA GLN A 153 -17.26 24.07 10.72
C GLN A 153 -17.80 24.69 9.39
N GLY A 154 -17.33 24.24 8.24
CA GLY A 154 -17.83 24.66 6.92
C GLY A 154 -19.24 24.17 6.60
N LYS A 155 -19.96 24.88 5.76
CA LYS A 155 -21.19 24.37 5.12
C LYS A 155 -20.81 23.22 4.21
N ARG A 156 -21.53 22.08 4.37
CA ARG A 156 -21.40 20.93 3.47
C ARG A 156 -21.67 21.39 2.03
N GLY A 157 -20.71 21.16 1.14
CA GLY A 157 -20.87 21.46 -0.27
C GLY A 157 -21.74 20.44 -1.01
N ASP A 158 -21.79 20.55 -2.32
CA ASP A 158 -22.68 19.80 -3.20
C ASP A 158 -21.94 18.81 -4.11
N TYR A 159 -20.62 18.69 -3.99
CA TYR A 159 -19.82 17.82 -4.84
C TYR A 159 -19.21 16.62 -4.09
N VAL A 160 -19.01 15.54 -4.82
CA VAL A 160 -18.23 14.37 -4.40
C VAL A 160 -16.75 14.66 -4.64
N LEU A 161 -15.89 14.26 -3.71
CA LEU A 161 -14.45 14.43 -3.81
C LEU A 161 -13.73 13.08 -3.85
N TYR A 162 -12.83 12.93 -4.80
CA TYR A 162 -11.75 11.96 -4.75
C TYR A 162 -10.43 12.70 -4.60
N TYR A 163 -9.56 12.26 -3.70
CA TYR A 163 -8.17 12.71 -3.66
C TYR A 163 -7.21 11.56 -3.42
N GLY A 164 -6.11 11.55 -4.15
CA GLY A 164 -5.09 10.52 -4.09
C GLY A 164 -4.39 10.29 -5.42
N ARG A 165 -3.56 9.25 -5.46
CA ARG A 165 -2.85 8.86 -6.68
C ARG A 165 -3.84 8.33 -7.72
N LEU A 166 -3.68 8.79 -8.97
CA LEU A 166 -4.47 8.31 -10.10
C LEU A 166 -3.84 7.05 -10.69
N SER A 167 -4.13 5.90 -10.10
CA SER A 167 -3.62 4.59 -10.51
C SER A 167 -4.73 3.55 -10.49
N ALA A 168 -4.59 2.50 -11.31
CA ALA A 168 -5.64 1.52 -11.60
C ALA A 168 -6.24 0.90 -10.32
N GLU A 169 -5.40 0.57 -9.32
CA GLU A 169 -5.84 -0.03 -8.07
C GLU A 169 -6.73 0.91 -7.21
N LYS A 170 -6.74 2.20 -7.51
CA LYS A 170 -7.56 3.19 -6.79
C LYS A 170 -8.97 3.32 -7.35
N GLY A 171 -9.32 2.63 -8.44
CA GLY A 171 -10.67 2.49 -8.94
C GLY A 171 -11.33 3.76 -9.48
N ILE A 172 -10.52 4.77 -9.92
CA ILE A 172 -11.06 6.05 -10.37
C ILE A 172 -11.90 5.91 -11.64
N LEU A 173 -11.53 5.01 -12.55
CA LEU A 173 -12.33 4.75 -13.76
C LEU A 173 -13.72 4.21 -13.40
N THR A 174 -13.81 3.33 -12.40
CA THR A 174 -15.09 2.84 -11.88
C THR A 174 -15.91 3.96 -11.25
N LEU A 175 -15.26 4.89 -10.52
CA LEU A 175 -15.93 6.07 -9.98
C LEU A 175 -16.47 6.97 -11.09
N VAL A 176 -15.69 7.26 -12.13
CA VAL A 176 -16.13 8.09 -13.27
C VAL A 176 -17.33 7.44 -13.98
N ARG A 177 -17.30 6.14 -14.24
CA ARG A 177 -18.45 5.41 -14.81
C ARG A 177 -19.68 5.46 -13.92
N ALA A 178 -19.51 5.40 -12.61
CA ALA A 178 -20.62 5.53 -11.67
C ALA A 178 -21.32 6.90 -11.75
N MET A 179 -20.55 7.97 -12.07
CA MET A 179 -21.10 9.32 -12.23
C MET A 179 -22.09 9.44 -13.40
N GLU A 180 -22.03 8.56 -14.38
CA GLU A 180 -23.04 8.51 -15.46
C GLU A 180 -24.45 8.29 -14.93
N LYS A 181 -24.57 7.50 -13.85
CA LYS A 181 -25.84 7.15 -13.21
C LYS A 181 -26.35 8.19 -12.21
N LEU A 182 -25.54 9.20 -11.92
CA LEU A 182 -25.86 10.23 -10.94
C LEU A 182 -26.13 11.55 -11.65
N GLU A 183 -27.39 11.97 -11.68
CA GLU A 183 -27.76 13.28 -12.22
C GLU A 183 -27.42 14.41 -11.23
N ASN A 184 -26.90 15.53 -11.77
CA ASN A 184 -26.69 16.78 -11.02
C ASN A 184 -25.71 16.72 -9.82
N ILE A 185 -24.87 15.71 -9.73
CA ILE A 185 -23.83 15.63 -8.69
C ILE A 185 -22.49 15.86 -9.33
N PRO A 186 -21.75 16.95 -8.97
CA PRO A 186 -20.38 17.16 -9.43
C PRO A 186 -19.41 16.20 -8.75
N LEU A 187 -18.34 15.82 -9.48
CA LEU A 187 -17.18 15.11 -8.96
C LEU A 187 -15.92 15.94 -9.17
N ILE A 188 -15.16 16.15 -8.10
CA ILE A 188 -13.84 16.75 -8.17
C ILE A 188 -12.80 15.66 -7.91
N ILE A 189 -11.82 15.53 -8.82
CA ILE A 189 -10.72 14.58 -8.72
C ILE A 189 -9.42 15.38 -8.47
N VAL A 190 -8.82 15.13 -7.31
CA VAL A 190 -7.56 15.75 -6.89
C VAL A 190 -6.45 14.70 -6.91
N GLY A 191 -5.38 14.97 -7.64
CA GLY A 191 -4.22 14.09 -7.71
C GLY A 191 -3.65 13.97 -9.11
N THR A 192 -2.57 13.20 -9.23
CA THR A 192 -1.90 12.85 -10.49
C THR A 192 -1.51 11.37 -10.48
N GLY A 193 -1.27 10.80 -11.66
CA GLY A 193 -0.84 9.41 -11.75
C GLY A 193 -0.89 8.84 -13.17
N PRO A 194 -0.51 7.55 -13.32
CA PRO A 194 -0.42 6.92 -14.64
C PRO A 194 -1.77 6.76 -15.36
N GLU A 195 -2.91 6.83 -14.66
CA GLU A 195 -4.25 6.68 -15.23
C GLU A 195 -4.86 8.03 -15.69
N GLU A 196 -4.14 9.14 -15.59
CA GLU A 196 -4.69 10.49 -15.86
C GLU A 196 -5.30 10.60 -17.26
N ASP A 197 -4.60 10.14 -18.31
CA ASP A 197 -5.09 10.18 -19.68
C ASP A 197 -6.29 9.26 -19.89
N ALA A 198 -6.28 8.08 -19.28
CA ALA A 198 -7.40 7.14 -19.34
C ALA A 198 -8.65 7.70 -18.64
N ILE A 199 -8.48 8.40 -17.52
CA ILE A 199 -9.58 9.05 -16.79
C ILE A 199 -10.17 10.18 -17.64
N ARG A 200 -9.33 11.00 -18.27
CA ARG A 200 -9.80 12.07 -19.19
C ARG A 200 -10.60 11.50 -20.36
N ALA A 201 -10.09 10.44 -20.98
CA ALA A 201 -10.79 9.76 -22.08
C ALA A 201 -12.17 9.22 -21.62
N GLU A 202 -12.25 8.62 -20.44
CA GLU A 202 -13.49 8.11 -19.89
C GLU A 202 -14.51 9.22 -19.60
N ILE A 203 -14.06 10.36 -19.09
CA ILE A 203 -14.91 11.56 -18.89
C ILE A 203 -15.50 12.04 -20.23
N GLU A 204 -14.72 12.05 -21.30
CA GLU A 204 -15.17 12.43 -22.64
C GLU A 204 -16.17 11.44 -23.23
N VAL A 205 -15.86 10.13 -23.15
CA VAL A 205 -16.71 9.05 -23.68
C VAL A 205 -18.10 9.07 -23.05
N HIS A 206 -18.20 9.35 -21.75
CA HIS A 206 -19.45 9.43 -21.02
C HIS A 206 -20.07 10.83 -20.94
N HIS A 207 -19.53 11.81 -21.72
CA HIS A 207 -20.01 13.20 -21.76
C HIS A 207 -20.11 13.88 -20.39
N LEU A 208 -19.15 13.59 -19.49
CA LEU A 208 -19.14 14.06 -18.11
C LEU A 208 -18.35 15.37 -17.88
N ASN A 209 -17.86 16.02 -18.94
CA ASN A 209 -16.99 17.20 -18.87
C ASN A 209 -17.55 18.37 -18.05
N GLN A 210 -18.89 18.50 -17.97
CA GLN A 210 -19.54 19.55 -17.17
C GLN A 210 -19.70 19.18 -15.68
N ARG A 211 -19.51 17.91 -15.32
CA ARG A 211 -19.76 17.41 -13.97
C ARG A 211 -18.52 16.81 -13.28
N VAL A 212 -17.52 16.40 -14.04
CA VAL A 212 -16.28 15.84 -13.51
C VAL A 212 -15.12 16.76 -13.81
N THR A 213 -14.47 17.25 -12.76
CA THR A 213 -13.34 18.18 -12.87
C THR A 213 -12.09 17.57 -12.27
N MET A 214 -11.01 17.51 -13.06
CA MET A 214 -9.68 17.11 -12.59
C MET A 214 -8.85 18.37 -12.31
N VAL A 215 -8.45 18.57 -11.05
CA VAL A 215 -7.72 19.78 -10.60
C VAL A 215 -6.22 19.56 -10.43
N GLY A 216 -5.72 18.37 -10.76
CA GLY A 216 -4.32 18.01 -10.60
C GLY A 216 -3.92 17.80 -9.13
N PHE A 217 -2.61 17.77 -8.86
CA PHE A 217 -2.09 17.59 -7.52
C PHE A 217 -2.33 18.82 -6.65
N GLN A 218 -2.87 18.61 -5.46
CA GLN A 218 -3.03 19.62 -4.42
C GLN A 218 -2.45 19.10 -3.10
N SER A 219 -2.00 20.01 -2.24
CA SER A 219 -1.47 19.68 -0.91
C SER A 219 -1.70 20.81 0.09
N GLY A 220 -1.51 20.50 1.37
CA GLY A 220 -1.68 21.50 2.45
C GLY A 220 -3.06 22.13 2.43
N GLU A 221 -3.14 23.43 2.71
CA GLU A 221 -4.41 24.16 2.83
C GLU A 221 -5.27 24.11 1.56
N ASN A 222 -4.65 24.08 0.36
CA ASN A 222 -5.39 23.96 -0.89
C ASN A 222 -6.17 22.64 -0.98
N LEU A 223 -5.56 21.53 -0.57
CA LEU A 223 -6.26 20.24 -0.51
C LEU A 223 -7.40 20.29 0.52
N TRP A 224 -7.12 20.85 1.70
CA TRP A 224 -8.11 20.90 2.77
C TRP A 224 -9.31 21.80 2.46
N GLN A 225 -9.18 22.80 1.61
CA GLN A 225 -10.32 23.55 1.09
C GLN A 225 -11.27 22.64 0.29
N TYR A 226 -10.75 21.73 -0.54
CA TYR A 226 -11.60 20.76 -1.25
C TYR A 226 -12.25 19.78 -0.28
N VAL A 227 -11.52 19.29 0.73
CA VAL A 227 -12.05 18.34 1.71
C VAL A 227 -13.16 18.98 2.56
N ARG A 228 -12.93 20.19 3.08
CA ARG A 228 -13.94 20.88 3.92
C ARG A 228 -15.22 21.25 3.18
N ASN A 229 -15.12 21.52 1.89
CA ASN A 229 -16.24 22.01 1.08
C ASN A 229 -16.93 20.89 0.27
N CYS A 230 -16.54 19.61 0.41
CA CYS A 230 -17.22 18.53 -0.29
C CYS A 230 -18.47 18.04 0.46
N ALA A 231 -19.37 17.38 -0.26
CA ALA A 231 -20.49 16.65 0.34
C ALA A 231 -19.99 15.36 0.99
N CYS A 232 -19.11 14.65 0.32
CA CYS A 232 -18.45 13.43 0.83
C CYS A 232 -17.14 13.16 0.06
N VAL A 233 -16.26 12.40 0.69
CA VAL A 233 -15.08 11.81 0.06
C VAL A 233 -15.38 10.38 -0.33
N VAL A 234 -14.97 9.97 -1.54
CA VAL A 234 -15.10 8.58 -2.00
C VAL A 234 -13.73 7.93 -2.15
N VAL A 235 -13.60 6.73 -1.61
CA VAL A 235 -12.40 5.87 -1.72
C VAL A 235 -12.79 4.61 -2.51
N PRO A 236 -12.75 4.64 -3.85
CA PRO A 236 -13.27 3.57 -4.70
C PRO A 236 -12.27 2.43 -4.94
N SER A 237 -11.28 2.27 -4.07
CA SER A 237 -10.16 1.33 -4.23
C SER A 237 -10.61 -0.10 -4.54
N GLU A 238 -10.03 -0.72 -5.57
CA GLU A 238 -10.34 -2.05 -6.09
C GLU A 238 -9.29 -3.11 -5.70
N TRP A 239 -8.55 -2.88 -4.64
CA TRP A 239 -7.50 -3.76 -4.15
C TRP A 239 -7.57 -3.96 -2.63
N TYR A 240 -6.67 -4.79 -2.09
CA TYR A 240 -6.51 -4.93 -0.65
C TYR A 240 -5.80 -3.70 -0.08
N GLU A 241 -6.57 -2.74 0.41
CA GLU A 241 -6.06 -1.52 1.03
C GLU A 241 -5.44 -1.83 2.39
N ALA A 242 -4.25 -1.31 2.66
CA ALA A 242 -3.60 -1.47 3.95
C ALA A 242 -4.32 -0.67 5.04
N SER A 243 -4.51 0.63 4.76
CA SER A 243 -5.22 1.56 5.61
C SER A 243 -5.44 2.82 4.77
N GLY A 244 -6.66 3.03 4.34
CA GLY A 244 -7.00 4.21 3.54
C GLY A 244 -6.87 5.49 4.39
N TYR A 245 -5.69 6.10 4.45
CA TYR A 245 -5.51 7.38 5.17
C TYR A 245 -6.55 8.42 4.77
N THR A 246 -6.85 8.51 3.47
CA THR A 246 -7.93 9.34 2.91
C THR A 246 -9.28 9.15 3.60
N ALA A 247 -9.57 7.95 4.10
CA ALA A 247 -10.81 7.66 4.83
C ALA A 247 -10.70 8.00 6.33
N CYS A 248 -9.48 8.18 6.85
CA CYS A 248 -9.23 8.54 8.25
C CYS A 248 -9.13 10.07 8.43
N GLU A 249 -8.69 10.78 7.39
CA GLU A 249 -8.55 12.23 7.31
C GLU A 249 -9.92 12.91 7.12
#